data_5a1248618b355a68c9237ecf85454369
#
_entry.id   5a1248618b355a68c9237ecf85454369
#
_cell.length_a   1.000
_cell.length_b   1.000
_cell.length_c   1.000
_cell.angle_alpha   90.00
_cell.angle_beta   90.00
_cell.angle_gamma   90.00
#
_symmetry.space_group_name_H-M   'P 1'
#
loop_
_entity.id
_entity.type
_entity.pdbx_description
1 polymer ?
#
loop_
_entity_poly.entity_id
_entity_poly.type
_entity_poly.pdbx_seq_one_letter_code
_entity_poly.pdbx_strand_id
1 'polypeptide(L)'
;MLESVDNALRLLQMLRDVGGLRLKDAAEELGIAPSTAHRLLAMLVYRGFAVQDEKRMYHPGSAMGAGPARRGWTREFTDLCRPHMEALAILCGETVNLVIRVGTQARFLSSAESTGMLRVGDRQGQVLDAELTAGGRILLAELPGETLEQLYLRPANLADDEREWGDRRLSPDDFERFRRELSAARAVGFAVNVQQTEEGVAAFGVAIRNRARTAVGALTVAVPITRFRQHSQGPLVSQIKNAIRELEVDIADLEP
;
A
#
# COMPACT_ATOMS: atom_id res chain seq x y z
N MET A 1 4.16 31.59 -5.07
CA MET A 1 4.59 30.18 -5.22
C MET A 1 4.76 29.62 -3.81
N LEU A 2 4.33 28.38 -3.54
CA LEU A 2 4.49 27.77 -2.22
C LEU A 2 5.91 27.19 -2.14
N GLU A 3 6.82 27.88 -1.48
CA GLU A 3 8.24 27.56 -1.40
C GLU A 3 8.51 26.14 -0.87
N SER A 4 7.75 25.68 0.13
CA SER A 4 7.88 24.32 0.67
C SER A 4 7.51 23.24 -0.35
N VAL A 5 6.52 23.49 -1.21
CA VAL A 5 6.13 22.56 -2.28
C VAL A 5 7.19 22.54 -3.37
N ASP A 6 7.71 23.70 -3.77
CA ASP A 6 8.78 23.80 -4.77
C ASP A 6 10.04 23.04 -4.30
N ASN A 7 10.45 23.26 -3.06
CA ASN A 7 11.59 22.56 -2.47
C ASN A 7 11.37 21.03 -2.38
N ALA A 8 10.16 20.56 -2.05
CA ALA A 8 9.86 19.14 -2.06
C ALA A 8 9.95 18.53 -3.47
N LEU A 9 9.45 19.22 -4.49
CA LEU A 9 9.55 18.79 -5.89
C LEU A 9 11.00 18.76 -6.38
N ARG A 10 11.82 19.75 -6.00
CA ARG A 10 13.25 19.78 -6.30
C ARG A 10 13.99 18.63 -5.63
N LEU A 11 13.68 18.28 -4.38
CA LEU A 11 14.23 17.10 -3.72
C LEU A 11 13.89 15.79 -4.46
N LEU A 12 12.67 15.65 -4.97
CA LEU A 12 12.29 14.51 -5.80
C LEU A 12 13.12 14.45 -7.08
N GLN A 13 13.36 15.59 -7.74
CA GLN A 13 14.22 15.66 -8.92
C GLN A 13 15.66 15.25 -8.60
N MET A 14 16.23 15.79 -7.50
CA MET A 14 17.58 15.45 -7.04
C MET A 14 17.72 13.95 -6.73
N LEU A 15 16.78 13.37 -6.00
CA LEU A 15 16.78 11.92 -5.71
C LEU A 15 16.72 11.09 -6.99
N ARG A 16 15.92 11.49 -7.96
CA ARG A 16 15.81 10.81 -9.26
C ARG A 16 17.13 10.87 -10.05
N ASP A 17 17.75 12.03 -10.07
CA ASP A 17 18.89 12.31 -10.98
C ASP A 17 20.21 11.80 -10.40
N VAL A 18 20.38 11.87 -9.06
CA VAL A 18 21.62 11.48 -8.36
C VAL A 18 21.54 10.06 -7.78
N GLY A 19 20.33 9.53 -7.52
CA GLY A 19 20.13 8.18 -6.99
C GLY A 19 20.45 8.02 -5.50
N GLY A 20 21.11 9.00 -4.87
CA GLY A 20 21.41 9.02 -3.43
C GLY A 20 21.76 10.42 -2.95
N LEU A 21 21.20 10.87 -1.82
CA LEU A 21 21.30 12.25 -1.35
C LEU A 21 21.54 12.29 0.16
N ARG A 22 22.50 13.09 0.61
CA ARG A 22 22.67 13.38 2.03
C ARG A 22 21.86 14.61 2.42
N LEU A 23 21.41 14.64 3.66
CA LEU A 23 20.69 15.80 4.21
C LEU A 23 21.43 17.11 4.02
N LYS A 24 22.74 17.11 4.25
CA LYS A 24 23.58 18.32 4.13
C LYS A 24 23.60 18.83 2.69
N ASP A 25 23.81 17.92 1.73
CA ASP A 25 23.90 18.25 0.31
C ASP A 25 22.53 18.78 -0.20
N ALA A 26 21.44 18.17 0.27
CA ALA A 26 20.07 18.62 -0.01
C ALA A 26 19.80 20.04 0.51
N ALA A 27 20.21 20.35 1.75
CA ALA A 27 20.02 21.66 2.35
C ALA A 27 20.83 22.75 1.63
N GLU A 28 22.06 22.43 1.27
CA GLU A 28 22.99 23.34 0.55
C GLU A 28 22.49 23.65 -0.86
N GLU A 29 22.10 22.63 -1.64
CA GLU A 29 21.60 22.78 -3.01
C GLU A 29 20.27 23.57 -3.07
N LEU A 30 19.40 23.39 -2.08
CA LEU A 30 18.13 24.10 -2.00
C LEU A 30 18.27 25.50 -1.37
N GLY A 31 19.39 25.81 -0.72
CA GLY A 31 19.60 27.05 0.01
C GLY A 31 18.68 27.20 1.24
N ILE A 32 18.33 26.09 1.90
CA ILE A 32 17.43 26.08 3.06
C ILE A 32 18.14 25.55 4.32
N ALA A 33 17.53 25.82 5.48
CA ALA A 33 18.05 25.29 6.74
C ALA A 33 18.02 23.75 6.77
N PRO A 34 19.04 23.08 7.38
CA PRO A 34 19.05 21.62 7.49
C PRO A 34 17.80 21.02 8.16
N SER A 35 17.23 21.71 9.13
CA SER A 35 15.96 21.32 9.77
C SER A 35 14.78 21.29 8.80
N THR A 36 14.71 22.26 7.89
CA THR A 36 13.69 22.33 6.84
C THR A 36 13.90 21.18 5.83
N ALA A 37 15.14 20.97 5.37
CA ALA A 37 15.47 19.86 4.48
C ALA A 37 15.13 18.51 5.12
N HIS A 38 15.42 18.33 6.42
CA HIS A 38 15.08 17.13 7.17
C HIS A 38 13.57 16.87 7.19
N ARG A 39 12.77 17.88 7.48
CA ARG A 39 11.29 17.77 7.49
C ARG A 39 10.74 17.40 6.12
N LEU A 40 11.26 17.99 5.04
CA LEU A 40 10.85 17.66 3.68
C LEU A 40 11.24 16.23 3.31
N LEU A 41 12.48 15.80 3.60
CA LEU A 41 12.94 14.44 3.35
C LEU A 41 12.18 13.42 4.19
N ALA A 42 11.90 13.71 5.45
CA ALA A 42 11.07 12.87 6.32
C ALA A 42 9.65 12.69 5.73
N MET A 43 9.06 13.78 5.18
CA MET A 43 7.77 13.70 4.49
C MET A 43 7.85 12.84 3.22
N LEU A 44 8.95 12.94 2.46
CA LEU A 44 9.16 12.09 1.28
C LEU A 44 9.33 10.60 1.68
N VAL A 45 10.02 10.33 2.78
CA VAL A 45 10.11 8.96 3.34
C VAL A 45 8.74 8.47 3.79
N TYR A 46 8.02 9.28 4.54
CA TYR A 46 6.65 8.97 5.00
C TYR A 46 5.71 8.65 3.82
N ARG A 47 5.81 9.38 2.71
CA ARG A 47 5.02 9.17 1.51
C ARG A 47 5.60 8.10 0.57
N GLY A 48 6.70 7.45 0.94
CA GLY A 48 7.35 6.40 0.14
C GLY A 48 8.11 6.91 -1.09
N PHE A 49 8.28 8.22 -1.25
CA PHE A 49 9.08 8.82 -2.33
C PHE A 49 10.58 8.75 -2.07
N ALA A 50 10.99 8.56 -0.82
CA ALA A 50 12.37 8.31 -0.44
C ALA A 50 12.44 7.14 0.54
N VAL A 51 13.61 6.51 0.64
CA VAL A 51 14.00 5.58 1.72
C VAL A 51 15.31 6.07 2.30
N GLN A 52 15.52 5.92 3.61
CA GLN A 52 16.78 6.23 4.26
C GLN A 52 17.50 4.95 4.64
N ASP A 53 18.77 4.83 4.25
CA ASP A 53 19.60 3.68 4.60
C ASP A 53 20.27 3.86 5.99
N GLU A 54 20.98 2.82 6.45
CA GLU A 54 21.70 2.80 7.72
C GLU A 54 22.82 3.88 7.78
N LYS A 55 23.33 4.33 6.64
CA LYS A 55 24.35 5.38 6.52
C LYS A 55 23.74 6.79 6.45
N ARG A 56 22.44 6.90 6.72
CA ARG A 56 21.65 8.13 6.65
C ARG A 56 21.66 8.80 5.26
N MET A 57 21.84 8.00 4.19
CA MET A 57 21.63 8.44 2.82
C MET A 57 20.16 8.25 2.46
N TYR A 58 19.60 9.22 1.74
CA TYR A 58 18.25 9.12 1.19
C TYR A 58 18.34 8.64 -0.27
N HIS A 59 17.60 7.61 -0.59
CA HIS A 59 17.49 7.01 -1.93
C HIS A 59 16.08 7.14 -2.47
N PRO A 60 15.87 7.06 -3.80
CA PRO A 60 14.53 7.00 -4.37
C PRO A 60 13.71 5.88 -3.76
N GLY A 61 12.53 6.22 -3.23
CA GLY A 61 11.58 5.25 -2.71
C GLY A 61 10.65 4.70 -3.80
N SER A 62 9.90 3.66 -3.46
CA SER A 62 9.00 2.96 -4.39
C SER A 62 7.92 3.85 -5.01
N ALA A 63 7.53 4.95 -4.34
CA ALA A 63 6.56 5.89 -4.87
C ALA A 63 7.12 6.81 -5.98
N MET A 64 8.45 6.90 -6.13
CA MET A 64 9.07 7.62 -7.27
C MET A 64 8.98 6.83 -8.58
N GLY A 65 8.55 5.61 -8.52
CA GLY A 65 8.70 4.65 -9.60
C GLY A 65 10.16 4.19 -9.68
N ALA A 66 10.40 2.95 -10.01
CA ALA A 66 11.73 2.52 -10.41
C ALA A 66 12.21 3.40 -11.57
N GLY A 67 13.52 3.68 -11.63
CA GLY A 67 14.12 4.48 -12.70
C GLY A 67 13.71 4.02 -14.10
N PRO A 68 14.22 4.65 -15.20
CA PRO A 68 13.68 4.51 -16.55
C PRO A 68 13.45 3.07 -17.02
N ALA A 69 14.09 2.07 -16.40
CA ALA A 69 13.90 0.66 -16.70
C ALA A 69 12.64 0.01 -16.03
N ARG A 70 12.01 0.65 -15.06
CA ARG A 70 10.88 0.07 -14.29
C ARG A 70 9.56 0.86 -14.37
N ARG A 71 9.42 1.81 -15.26
CA ARG A 71 8.15 2.55 -15.46
C ARG A 71 6.98 1.68 -15.91
N GLY A 72 7.23 0.41 -16.21
CA GLY A 72 6.25 -0.52 -16.76
C GLY A 72 5.67 -1.54 -15.79
N TRP A 73 6.32 -1.80 -14.61
CA TRP A 73 5.94 -2.96 -13.80
C TRP A 73 4.48 -2.94 -13.31
N THR A 74 3.96 -1.78 -12.90
CA THR A 74 2.56 -1.69 -12.46
C THR A 74 1.60 -1.89 -13.62
N ARG A 75 1.96 -1.47 -14.83
CA ARG A 75 1.16 -1.72 -16.03
C ARG A 75 1.22 -3.20 -16.40
N GLU A 76 2.42 -3.76 -16.48
CA GLU A 76 2.62 -5.18 -16.76
C GLU A 76 1.91 -6.04 -15.71
N PHE A 77 2.07 -5.71 -14.43
CA PHE A 77 1.35 -6.36 -13.33
C PHE A 77 -0.17 -6.28 -13.50
N THR A 78 -0.67 -5.10 -13.86
CA THR A 78 -2.11 -4.92 -14.10
C THR A 78 -2.58 -5.74 -15.30
N ASP A 79 -1.81 -5.76 -16.40
CA ASP A 79 -2.18 -6.49 -17.61
C ASP A 79 -2.17 -8.02 -17.37
N LEU A 80 -1.19 -8.54 -16.62
CA LEU A 80 -1.14 -9.95 -16.19
C LEU A 80 -2.28 -10.32 -15.22
N CYS A 81 -2.63 -9.43 -14.30
CA CYS A 81 -3.70 -9.69 -13.33
C CYS A 81 -5.11 -9.63 -13.93
N ARG A 82 -5.31 -8.84 -14.97
CA ARG A 82 -6.64 -8.55 -15.55
C ARG A 82 -7.47 -9.78 -15.88
N PRO A 83 -7.00 -10.78 -16.63
CA PRO A 83 -7.82 -11.96 -16.98
C PRO A 83 -8.24 -12.75 -15.73
N HIS A 84 -7.37 -12.86 -14.72
CA HIS A 84 -7.68 -13.54 -13.46
C HIS A 84 -8.73 -12.77 -12.63
N MET A 85 -8.65 -11.43 -12.64
CA MET A 85 -9.63 -10.57 -11.97
C MET A 85 -11.01 -10.68 -12.61
N GLU A 86 -11.09 -10.66 -13.94
CA GLU A 86 -12.34 -10.79 -14.69
C GLU A 86 -12.98 -12.16 -14.48
N ALA A 87 -12.19 -13.24 -14.55
CA ALA A 87 -12.66 -14.59 -14.27
C ALA A 87 -13.20 -14.73 -12.84
N LEU A 88 -12.47 -14.18 -11.86
CA LEU A 88 -12.88 -14.19 -10.46
C LEU A 88 -14.16 -13.35 -10.24
N ALA A 89 -14.28 -12.18 -10.88
CA ALA A 89 -15.47 -11.33 -10.77
C ALA A 89 -16.72 -12.04 -11.32
N ILE A 90 -16.59 -12.75 -12.44
CA ILE A 90 -17.66 -13.58 -12.99
C ILE A 90 -18.01 -14.73 -12.03
N LEU A 91 -16.99 -15.41 -11.49
CA LEU A 91 -17.18 -16.57 -10.61
C LEU A 91 -17.87 -16.21 -9.29
N CYS A 92 -17.49 -15.11 -8.66
CA CYS A 92 -18.02 -14.72 -7.36
C CYS A 92 -19.22 -13.76 -7.45
N GLY A 93 -19.46 -13.12 -8.61
CA GLY A 93 -20.52 -12.14 -8.81
C GLY A 93 -20.27 -10.80 -8.10
N GLU A 94 -19.02 -10.50 -7.73
CA GLU A 94 -18.64 -9.32 -6.97
C GLU A 94 -17.48 -8.57 -7.64
N THR A 95 -17.27 -7.30 -7.26
CA THR A 95 -16.19 -6.48 -7.82
C THR A 95 -14.82 -6.90 -7.25
N VAL A 96 -13.89 -7.18 -8.14
CA VAL A 96 -12.49 -7.55 -7.82
C VAL A 96 -11.57 -6.38 -8.09
N ASN A 97 -10.70 -6.02 -7.13
CA ASN A 97 -9.74 -4.94 -7.28
C ASN A 97 -8.31 -5.46 -7.12
N LEU A 98 -7.40 -4.90 -7.88
CA LEU A 98 -5.96 -5.05 -7.74
C LEU A 98 -5.40 -3.89 -6.92
N VAL A 99 -4.70 -4.19 -5.86
CA VAL A 99 -4.17 -3.20 -4.90
C VAL A 99 -2.68 -3.42 -4.70
N ILE A 100 -1.92 -2.33 -4.67
CA ILE A 100 -0.53 -2.31 -4.17
C ILE A 100 -0.44 -1.42 -2.93
N ARG A 101 0.59 -1.64 -2.12
CA ARG A 101 0.91 -0.79 -0.96
C ARG A 101 2.07 0.15 -1.31
N VAL A 102 1.92 1.41 -0.95
CA VAL A 102 2.96 2.43 -1.04
C VAL A 102 3.02 3.16 0.30
N GLY A 103 4.05 2.91 1.10
CA GLY A 103 4.12 3.42 2.47
C GLY A 103 2.95 2.92 3.32
N THR A 104 2.19 3.85 3.90
CA THR A 104 0.95 3.59 4.67
C THR A 104 -0.32 3.62 3.82
N GLN A 105 -0.19 3.70 2.49
CA GLN A 105 -1.32 3.83 1.57
C GLN A 105 -1.54 2.55 0.75
N ALA A 106 -2.79 2.25 0.47
CA ALA A 106 -3.23 1.25 -0.50
C ALA A 106 -3.68 1.96 -1.78
N ARG A 107 -3.05 1.63 -2.90
CA ARG A 107 -3.37 2.19 -4.21
C ARG A 107 -4.07 1.16 -5.07
N PHE A 108 -5.23 1.50 -5.57
CA PHE A 108 -6.05 0.66 -6.44
C PHE A 108 -5.59 0.85 -7.90
N LEU A 109 -4.99 -0.19 -8.48
CA LEU A 109 -4.44 -0.14 -9.83
C LEU A 109 -5.50 -0.44 -10.90
N SER A 110 -6.42 -1.37 -10.61
CA SER A 110 -7.44 -1.80 -11.56
C SER A 110 -8.63 -2.42 -10.80
N SER A 111 -9.78 -2.43 -11.46
CA SER A 111 -11.00 -3.10 -10.99
C SER A 111 -11.62 -3.91 -12.11
N ALA A 112 -12.16 -5.09 -11.77
CA ALA A 112 -13.06 -5.87 -12.60
C ALA A 112 -14.44 -5.85 -11.92
N GLU A 113 -15.37 -5.06 -12.47
CA GLU A 113 -16.69 -4.89 -11.88
C GLU A 113 -17.59 -6.11 -12.08
N SER A 114 -18.40 -6.39 -11.08
CA SER A 114 -19.51 -7.32 -11.22
C SER A 114 -20.57 -6.79 -12.17
N THR A 115 -21.24 -7.67 -12.90
CA THR A 115 -22.37 -7.36 -13.76
C THR A 115 -23.70 -7.22 -13.00
N GLY A 116 -23.71 -7.49 -11.69
CA GLY A 116 -24.89 -7.39 -10.83
C GLY A 116 -25.41 -5.96 -10.69
N MET A 117 -26.74 -5.78 -10.59
CA MET A 117 -27.35 -4.46 -10.39
C MET A 117 -26.88 -3.80 -9.09
N LEU A 118 -26.85 -4.54 -7.97
CA LEU A 118 -26.25 -4.11 -6.72
C LEU A 118 -24.81 -4.58 -6.67
N ARG A 119 -23.86 -3.67 -6.82
CA ARG A 119 -22.42 -3.96 -6.78
C ARG A 119 -21.65 -2.81 -6.13
N VAL A 120 -20.46 -3.09 -5.66
CA VAL A 120 -19.49 -2.06 -5.33
C VAL A 120 -18.86 -1.57 -6.64
N GLY A 121 -18.84 -0.25 -6.84
CA GLY A 121 -18.30 0.36 -8.06
C GLY A 121 -16.78 0.29 -8.18
N ASP A 122 -16.29 0.75 -9.33
CA ASP A 122 -14.86 0.86 -9.65
C ASP A 122 -14.10 1.75 -8.66
N ARG A 123 -12.94 1.29 -8.24
CA ARG A 123 -12.02 2.01 -7.36
C ARG A 123 -10.67 2.32 -8.03
N GLN A 124 -10.53 2.07 -9.31
CA GLN A 124 -9.28 2.33 -10.02
C GLN A 124 -8.79 3.77 -9.82
N GLY A 125 -7.51 3.93 -9.48
CA GLY A 125 -6.88 5.22 -9.21
C GLY A 125 -7.09 5.78 -7.80
N GLN A 126 -7.98 5.18 -7.00
CA GLN A 126 -8.14 5.58 -5.59
C GLN A 126 -6.91 5.24 -4.77
N VAL A 127 -6.64 6.07 -3.77
CA VAL A 127 -5.60 5.88 -2.76
C VAL A 127 -6.27 6.02 -1.40
N LEU A 128 -6.21 4.97 -0.60
CA LEU A 128 -6.83 4.90 0.72
C LEU A 128 -5.77 4.46 1.75
N ASP A 129 -6.05 4.68 3.03
CA ASP A 129 -5.15 4.22 4.09
C ASP A 129 -5.11 2.69 4.14
N ALA A 130 -3.89 2.14 4.14
CA ALA A 130 -3.69 0.69 4.04
C ALA A 130 -4.30 -0.07 5.23
N GLU A 131 -4.25 0.49 6.43
CA GLU A 131 -4.84 -0.11 7.63
C GLU A 131 -6.36 -0.19 7.60
N LEU A 132 -7.02 0.60 6.76
CA LEU A 132 -8.48 0.61 6.61
C LEU A 132 -8.97 -0.26 5.47
N THR A 133 -8.09 -0.79 4.61
CA THR A 133 -8.48 -1.61 3.46
C THR A 133 -8.09 -3.07 3.64
N ALA A 134 -8.88 -4.01 3.12
CA ALA A 134 -8.55 -5.44 3.18
C ALA A 134 -7.24 -5.75 2.44
N GLY A 135 -7.02 -5.15 1.26
CA GLY A 135 -5.78 -5.30 0.48
C GLY A 135 -4.57 -4.70 1.18
N GLY A 136 -4.72 -3.50 1.75
CA GLY A 136 -3.66 -2.86 2.52
C GLY A 136 -3.29 -3.66 3.77
N ARG A 137 -4.28 -4.12 4.55
CA ARG A 137 -4.04 -4.92 5.77
C ARG A 137 -3.29 -6.22 5.49
N ILE A 138 -3.65 -6.95 4.44
CA ILE A 138 -2.93 -8.19 4.12
C ILE A 138 -1.51 -7.91 3.63
N LEU A 139 -1.27 -6.80 2.91
CA LEU A 139 0.07 -6.39 2.50
C LEU A 139 0.91 -5.86 3.67
N LEU A 140 0.31 -5.16 4.63
CA LEU A 140 0.96 -4.77 5.88
C LEU A 140 1.34 -5.98 6.73
N ALA A 141 0.50 -7.02 6.75
CA ALA A 141 0.77 -8.26 7.45
C ALA A 141 1.99 -9.05 6.91
N GLU A 142 2.42 -8.78 5.69
CA GLU A 142 3.62 -9.37 5.06
C GLU A 142 4.92 -8.64 5.45
N LEU A 143 4.83 -7.44 6.04
CA LEU A 143 6.01 -6.66 6.41
C LEU A 143 6.72 -7.23 7.63
N PRO A 144 8.06 -7.03 7.71
CA PRO A 144 8.80 -7.20 8.94
C PRO A 144 8.26 -6.29 10.06
N GLY A 145 8.30 -6.77 11.31
CA GLY A 145 7.82 -5.99 12.47
C GLY A 145 8.48 -4.62 12.60
N GLU A 146 9.78 -4.56 12.39
CA GLU A 146 10.57 -3.32 12.41
C GLU A 146 10.08 -2.27 11.37
N THR A 147 9.72 -2.73 10.17
CA THR A 147 9.14 -1.85 9.15
C THR A 147 7.76 -1.34 9.55
N LEU A 148 6.94 -2.19 10.19
CA LEU A 148 5.64 -1.77 10.72
C LEU A 148 5.78 -0.73 11.83
N GLU A 149 6.76 -0.91 12.72
CA GLU A 149 7.08 0.05 13.79
C GLU A 149 7.47 1.41 13.20
N GLN A 150 8.36 1.42 12.21
CA GLN A 150 8.76 2.66 11.53
C GLN A 150 7.59 3.39 10.85
N LEU A 151 6.63 2.64 10.31
CA LEU A 151 5.49 3.20 9.59
C LEU A 151 4.37 3.69 10.53
N TYR A 152 4.13 2.99 11.63
CA TYR A 152 2.91 3.17 12.41
C TYR A 152 3.14 3.47 13.90
N LEU A 153 4.29 3.15 14.47
CA LEU A 153 4.54 3.39 15.89
C LEU A 153 4.97 4.84 16.12
N ARG A 154 4.30 5.48 17.06
CA ARG A 154 4.67 6.83 17.49
C ARG A 154 5.96 6.78 18.32
N PRO A 155 6.99 7.59 17.99
CA PRO A 155 8.17 7.71 18.86
C PRO A 155 7.79 8.24 20.25
N ALA A 156 8.33 7.64 21.29
CA ALA A 156 8.01 7.97 22.67
C ALA A 156 8.39 9.41 23.10
N ASN A 157 9.21 10.09 22.31
CA ASN A 157 9.73 11.44 22.58
C ASN A 157 8.93 12.58 21.91
N LEU A 158 7.85 12.29 21.20
CA LEU A 158 6.97 13.32 20.64
C LEU A 158 5.84 13.63 21.61
N ALA A 159 5.75 14.90 22.06
CA ALA A 159 4.67 15.38 22.88
C ALA A 159 3.33 15.36 22.13
N ASP A 160 2.20 15.28 22.87
CA ASP A 160 0.86 15.26 22.28
C ASP A 160 0.51 16.50 21.48
N ASP A 161 1.15 17.64 21.79
CA ASP A 161 0.95 18.94 21.10
C ASP A 161 1.68 19.00 19.73
N GLU A 162 2.58 18.08 19.43
CA GLU A 162 3.31 18.02 18.17
C GLU A 162 2.60 17.15 17.12
N ARG A 163 1.28 17.02 17.18
CA ARG A 163 0.50 16.37 16.13
C ARG A 163 0.56 17.20 14.86
N GLU A 164 1.49 16.86 13.98
CA GLU A 164 1.41 17.35 12.60
C GLU A 164 0.10 16.86 11.97
N TRP A 165 -0.59 17.75 11.29
CA TRP A 165 -1.83 17.43 10.58
C TRP A 165 -1.61 16.27 9.63
N GLY A 166 -2.20 15.10 9.93
CA GLY A 166 -2.05 13.86 9.15
C GLY A 166 -1.09 12.82 9.73
N ASP A 167 -0.48 13.04 10.89
CA ASP A 167 0.28 12.00 11.59
C ASP A 167 -0.70 10.95 12.17
N ARG A 168 -0.73 9.78 11.54
CA ARG A 168 -1.57 8.61 11.92
C ARG A 168 -0.81 7.59 12.76
N ARG A 169 0.29 7.98 13.37
CA ARG A 169 1.06 7.07 14.20
C ARG A 169 0.26 6.66 15.43
N LEU A 170 0.30 5.37 15.69
CA LEU A 170 -0.45 4.73 16.76
C LEU A 170 0.28 4.89 18.08
N SER A 171 -0.48 4.96 19.18
CA SER A 171 0.08 4.75 20.50
C SER A 171 0.68 3.34 20.61
N PRO A 172 1.60 3.07 21.57
CA PRO A 172 2.15 1.73 21.76
C PRO A 172 1.08 0.64 21.92
N ASP A 173 0.02 0.92 22.70
CA ASP A 173 -1.06 -0.04 22.93
C ASP A 173 -1.91 -0.28 21.69
N ASP A 174 -2.23 0.78 20.92
CA ASP A 174 -2.96 0.66 19.66
C ASP A 174 -2.12 -0.05 18.60
N PHE A 175 -0.81 0.22 18.57
CA PHE A 175 0.11 -0.47 17.66
C PHE A 175 0.19 -1.97 17.97
N GLU A 176 0.27 -2.37 19.25
CA GLU A 176 0.28 -3.78 19.64
C GLU A 176 -1.03 -4.49 19.30
N ARG A 177 -2.17 -3.80 19.42
CA ARG A 177 -3.46 -4.33 18.97
C ARG A 177 -3.47 -4.52 17.44
N PHE A 178 -3.05 -3.50 16.70
CA PHE A 178 -2.94 -3.53 15.25
C PHE A 178 -2.00 -4.65 14.77
N ARG A 179 -0.84 -4.79 15.38
CA ARG A 179 0.13 -5.85 15.08
C ARG A 179 -0.46 -7.25 15.29
N ARG A 180 -1.23 -7.46 16.35
CA ARG A 180 -1.94 -8.73 16.60
C ARG A 180 -2.98 -9.02 15.52
N GLU A 181 -3.74 -8.02 15.09
CA GLU A 181 -4.71 -8.17 14.02
C GLU A 181 -4.05 -8.52 12.69
N LEU A 182 -2.94 -7.88 12.34
CA LEU A 182 -2.17 -8.21 11.14
C LEU A 182 -1.57 -9.63 11.23
N SER A 183 -1.06 -10.03 12.39
CA SER A 183 -0.53 -11.38 12.61
C SER A 183 -1.62 -12.44 12.43
N ALA A 184 -2.83 -12.19 12.92
CA ALA A 184 -3.99 -13.07 12.71
C ALA A 184 -4.36 -13.16 11.22
N ALA A 185 -4.40 -12.02 10.49
CA ALA A 185 -4.65 -12.00 9.05
C ALA A 185 -3.59 -12.80 8.27
N ARG A 186 -2.31 -12.65 8.63
CA ARG A 186 -1.21 -13.42 8.04
C ARG A 186 -1.37 -14.92 8.28
N ALA A 187 -1.73 -15.33 9.50
CA ALA A 187 -1.88 -16.74 9.85
C ALA A 187 -3.01 -17.43 9.07
N VAL A 188 -4.15 -16.74 8.85
CA VAL A 188 -5.27 -17.27 8.06
C VAL A 188 -5.09 -17.05 6.56
N GLY A 189 -4.16 -16.15 6.16
CA GLY A 189 -3.81 -15.85 4.78
C GLY A 189 -4.84 -14.97 4.04
N PHE A 190 -5.64 -14.21 4.77
CA PHE A 190 -6.51 -13.17 4.20
C PHE A 190 -6.83 -12.11 5.26
N ALA A 191 -7.19 -10.92 4.82
CA ALA A 191 -7.69 -9.86 5.68
C ALA A 191 -9.11 -9.46 5.26
N VAL A 192 -9.84 -8.88 6.21
CA VAL A 192 -11.22 -8.42 6.00
C VAL A 192 -11.31 -6.95 6.41
N ASN A 193 -12.06 -6.19 5.64
CA ASN A 193 -12.56 -4.86 6.00
C ASN A 193 -14.08 -4.93 6.06
N VAL A 194 -14.65 -4.40 7.13
CA VAL A 194 -16.12 -4.27 7.28
C VAL A 194 -16.42 -2.82 7.57
N GLN A 195 -16.90 -2.10 6.56
CA GLN A 195 -17.36 -0.70 6.65
C GLN A 195 -16.31 0.32 7.20
N GLN A 196 -15.00 -0.01 7.16
CA GLN A 196 -13.98 0.90 7.66
C GLN A 196 -13.61 2.00 6.66
N THR A 197 -13.79 1.74 5.36
CA THR A 197 -13.53 2.72 4.29
C THR A 197 -14.79 3.39 3.78
N GLU A 198 -15.90 2.67 3.79
CA GLU A 198 -17.17 3.14 3.25
C GLU A 198 -18.32 2.37 3.92
N GLU A 199 -19.36 3.10 4.34
CA GLU A 199 -20.58 2.50 4.88
C GLU A 199 -21.27 1.62 3.83
N GLY A 200 -21.78 0.48 4.24
CA GLY A 200 -22.45 -0.46 3.33
C GLY A 200 -21.52 -1.36 2.52
N VAL A 201 -20.20 -1.25 2.67
CA VAL A 201 -19.20 -2.04 1.92
C VAL A 201 -18.34 -2.88 2.87
N ALA A 202 -18.15 -4.15 2.50
CA ALA A 202 -17.12 -5.01 3.09
C ALA A 202 -16.18 -5.52 2.00
N ALA A 203 -14.97 -5.98 2.38
CA ALA A 203 -14.01 -6.51 1.43
C ALA A 203 -13.17 -7.64 2.05
N PHE A 204 -12.76 -8.57 1.21
CA PHE A 204 -11.80 -9.65 1.52
C PHE A 204 -10.54 -9.43 0.69
N GLY A 205 -9.36 -9.53 1.30
CA GLY A 205 -8.08 -9.30 0.62
C GLY A 205 -7.11 -10.45 0.83
N VAL A 206 -6.44 -10.88 -0.23
CA VAL A 206 -5.40 -11.93 -0.23
C VAL A 206 -4.18 -11.40 -0.97
N ALA A 207 -2.98 -11.60 -0.39
CA ALA A 207 -1.72 -11.14 -0.98
C ALA A 207 -1.33 -11.99 -2.19
N ILE A 208 -0.77 -11.33 -3.20
CA ILE A 208 -0.16 -11.91 -4.40
C ILE A 208 1.36 -11.87 -4.20
N ARG A 209 2.05 -13.00 -4.42
CA ARG A 209 3.50 -13.11 -4.22
C ARG A 209 4.20 -13.56 -5.50
N ASN A 210 5.38 -13.02 -5.74
CA ASN A 210 6.26 -13.47 -6.81
C ASN A 210 7.01 -14.77 -6.43
N ARG A 211 7.89 -15.27 -7.30
CA ARG A 211 8.73 -16.47 -7.06
C ARG A 211 9.58 -16.39 -5.80
N ALA A 212 10.07 -15.19 -5.46
CA ALA A 212 10.83 -14.94 -4.23
C ALA A 212 9.97 -14.92 -2.96
N ARG A 213 8.65 -15.23 -3.07
CA ARG A 213 7.66 -15.15 -1.98
C ARG A 213 7.46 -13.75 -1.41
N THR A 214 7.89 -12.73 -2.14
CA THR A 214 7.65 -11.33 -1.79
C THR A 214 6.24 -10.93 -2.22
N ALA A 215 5.48 -10.30 -1.32
CA ALA A 215 4.16 -9.76 -1.65
C ALA A 215 4.31 -8.53 -2.54
N VAL A 216 3.84 -8.63 -3.78
CA VAL A 216 3.91 -7.58 -4.80
C VAL A 216 2.60 -6.80 -4.94
N GLY A 217 1.51 -7.36 -4.47
CA GLY A 217 0.18 -6.76 -4.49
C GLY A 217 -0.85 -7.63 -3.78
N ALA A 218 -2.12 -7.29 -3.90
CA ALA A 218 -3.24 -8.05 -3.36
C ALA A 218 -4.43 -8.02 -4.33
N LEU A 219 -5.17 -9.13 -4.44
CA LEU A 219 -6.53 -9.11 -4.94
C LEU A 219 -7.49 -8.90 -3.77
N THR A 220 -8.45 -8.00 -3.98
CA THR A 220 -9.54 -7.78 -3.04
C THR A 220 -10.89 -7.97 -3.73
N VAL A 221 -11.82 -8.62 -3.03
CA VAL A 221 -13.21 -8.70 -3.48
C VAL A 221 -14.05 -7.82 -2.58
N ALA A 222 -14.64 -6.79 -3.17
CA ALA A 222 -15.51 -5.84 -2.50
C ALA A 222 -16.98 -6.30 -2.65
N VAL A 223 -17.68 -6.39 -1.53
CA VAL A 223 -19.06 -6.91 -1.46
C VAL A 223 -19.97 -5.91 -0.74
N PRO A 224 -21.23 -5.76 -1.16
CA PRO A 224 -22.22 -5.07 -0.36
C PRO A 224 -22.36 -5.73 1.01
N ILE A 225 -22.49 -4.92 2.06
CA ILE A 225 -22.58 -5.42 3.44
C ILE A 225 -23.74 -6.44 3.63
N THR A 226 -24.80 -6.30 2.86
CA THR A 226 -25.93 -7.22 2.89
C THR A 226 -25.58 -8.64 2.47
N ARG A 227 -24.53 -8.83 1.66
CA ARG A 227 -24.00 -10.14 1.23
C ARG A 227 -22.78 -10.60 2.02
N PHE A 228 -22.24 -9.77 2.92
CA PHE A 228 -21.04 -10.09 3.69
C PHE A 228 -21.13 -11.44 4.41
N ARG A 229 -22.25 -11.70 5.12
CA ARG A 229 -22.44 -12.96 5.86
C ARG A 229 -22.41 -14.18 4.95
N GLN A 230 -23.02 -14.11 3.76
CA GLN A 230 -23.01 -15.18 2.77
C GLN A 230 -21.58 -15.48 2.31
N HIS A 231 -20.81 -14.45 2.00
CA HIS A 231 -19.43 -14.59 1.51
C HIS A 231 -18.44 -15.00 2.61
N SER A 232 -18.63 -14.55 3.85
CA SER A 232 -17.76 -14.92 4.98
C SER A 232 -17.90 -16.39 5.39
N GLN A 233 -19.05 -17.00 5.12
CA GLN A 233 -19.34 -18.42 5.39
C GLN A 233 -19.24 -19.29 4.12
N GLY A 234 -19.06 -18.68 2.97
CA GLY A 234 -19.03 -19.32 1.66
C GLY A 234 -17.62 -19.58 1.12
N PRO A 235 -17.52 -19.96 -0.15
CA PRO A 235 -16.26 -20.33 -0.78
C PRO A 235 -15.39 -19.13 -1.23
N LEU A 236 -15.80 -17.88 -1.00
CA LEU A 236 -15.18 -16.70 -1.60
C LEU A 236 -13.67 -16.62 -1.36
N VAL A 237 -13.23 -16.78 -0.10
CA VAL A 237 -11.79 -16.74 0.23
C VAL A 237 -11.02 -17.84 -0.51
N SER A 238 -11.59 -19.02 -0.63
CA SER A 238 -10.99 -20.12 -1.40
C SER A 238 -10.92 -19.83 -2.89
N GLN A 239 -11.94 -19.18 -3.44
CA GLN A 239 -11.97 -18.74 -4.85
C GLN A 239 -10.88 -17.70 -5.10
N ILE A 240 -10.72 -16.69 -4.22
CA ILE A 240 -9.65 -15.69 -4.32
C ILE A 240 -8.27 -16.38 -4.27
N LYS A 241 -8.06 -17.28 -3.30
CA LYS A 241 -6.79 -18.03 -3.15
C LYS A 241 -6.47 -18.90 -4.37
N ASN A 242 -7.49 -19.48 -5.02
CA ASN A 242 -7.31 -20.28 -6.23
C ASN A 242 -6.90 -19.39 -7.41
N ALA A 243 -7.61 -18.28 -7.65
CA ALA A 243 -7.27 -17.32 -8.70
C ALA A 243 -5.83 -16.76 -8.52
N ILE A 244 -5.43 -16.48 -7.27
CA ILE A 244 -4.08 -16.01 -6.98
C ILE A 244 -3.03 -17.11 -7.25
N ARG A 245 -3.30 -18.39 -6.96
CA ARG A 245 -2.34 -19.45 -7.26
C ARG A 245 -2.06 -19.59 -8.77
N GLU A 246 -3.06 -19.40 -9.60
CA GLU A 246 -2.90 -19.36 -11.06
C GLU A 246 -2.13 -18.12 -11.49
N LEU A 247 -2.52 -16.94 -10.97
CA LEU A 247 -1.86 -15.66 -11.23
C LEU A 247 -0.37 -15.66 -10.82
N GLU A 248 -0.02 -16.24 -9.67
CA GLU A 248 1.37 -16.28 -9.15
C GLU A 248 2.32 -17.05 -10.11
N VAL A 249 1.79 -17.91 -10.99
CA VAL A 249 2.58 -18.54 -12.05
C VAL A 249 2.94 -17.53 -13.12
N ASP A 250 1.98 -16.69 -13.53
CA ASP A 250 2.17 -15.70 -14.61
C ASP A 250 3.07 -14.55 -14.19
N ILE A 251 3.05 -14.19 -12.91
CA ILE A 251 3.86 -13.09 -12.35
C ILE A 251 5.16 -13.55 -11.66
N ALA A 252 5.53 -14.82 -11.81
CA ALA A 252 6.64 -15.42 -11.06
C ALA A 252 7.93 -14.59 -11.13
N ASP A 253 8.23 -14.02 -12.28
CA ASP A 253 9.47 -13.27 -12.56
C ASP A 253 9.28 -11.75 -12.47
N LEU A 254 8.11 -11.29 -12.00
CA LEU A 254 7.83 -9.87 -11.82
C LEU A 254 8.57 -9.33 -10.58
N GLU A 255 9.38 -8.30 -10.78
CA GLU A 255 10.06 -7.57 -9.72
C GLU A 255 9.49 -6.13 -9.63
N PRO A 256 8.90 -5.72 -8.48
CA PRO A 256 8.37 -4.38 -8.26
C PRO A 256 9.45 -3.29 -8.12
#